data_4f1342ecb89555cdbfc4ae240ed2b375
#
_entry.id   4f1342ecb89555cdbfc4ae240ed2b375
#
_cell.length_a   1.000
_cell.length_b   1.000
_cell.length_c   1.000
_cell.angle_alpha   90.00
_cell.angle_beta   90.00
_cell.angle_gamma   90.00
#
_symmetry.space_group_name_H-M   'P 1'
#
loop_
_entity.id
_entity.type
_entity.pdbx_description
1 polymer ?
#
loop_
_entity_poly.entity_id
_entity_poly.type
_entity_poly.pdbx_seq_one_letter_code
_entity_poly.pdbx_strand_id
1 'polypeptide(L)'
;AYLYGVTGVGKTSLIRHFLEKKEYFYVSALNTTPDDLESEKITAPVIVLDDLYAISDIRLKDAYFQRIQEWMERNDLWVVLISRAPFPAWLLSLRMKYSFVMIGEEDFCLTREQQDEYLERYGLQVSEEQLEKAWAVGRGNPMSLRIFVMENGNLEAAMRTVWTYLESHVYDQWD
;
A
#
# COMPACT_ATOMS: atom_id res chain seq x y z
N ALA A 1 7.26 5.48 -9.26
CA ALA A 1 7.16 4.14 -8.66
C ALA A 1 5.72 3.64 -8.66
N TYR A 2 5.53 2.33 -8.64
CA TYR A 2 4.23 1.69 -8.47
C TYR A 2 4.30 0.65 -7.35
N LEU A 3 3.52 0.85 -6.28
CA LEU A 3 3.45 -0.03 -5.12
C LEU A 3 2.12 -0.80 -5.14
N TYR A 4 2.16 -2.12 -4.98
CA TYR A 4 0.94 -2.91 -4.95
C TYR A 4 1.01 -4.08 -3.97
N GLY A 5 -0.15 -4.54 -3.55
CA GLY A 5 -0.32 -5.66 -2.62
C GLY A 5 -1.58 -5.48 -1.79
N VAL A 6 -1.98 -6.53 -1.10
CA VAL A 6 -3.21 -6.54 -0.30
C VAL A 6 -3.24 -5.45 0.78
N THR A 7 -4.40 -5.21 1.33
CA THR A 7 -4.58 -4.27 2.44
C THR A 7 -3.72 -4.71 3.63
N GLY A 8 -3.07 -3.73 4.29
CA GLY A 8 -2.29 -3.97 5.50
C GLY A 8 -0.83 -4.39 5.29
N VAL A 9 -0.34 -4.59 4.04
CA VAL A 9 1.08 -4.91 3.81
C VAL A 9 2.04 -3.74 4.08
N GLY A 10 1.52 -2.51 4.29
CA GLY A 10 2.34 -1.37 4.68
C GLY A 10 2.73 -0.39 3.56
N LYS A 11 2.14 -0.46 2.37
CA LYS A 11 2.45 0.42 1.22
C LYS A 11 2.46 1.91 1.58
N THR A 12 1.35 2.41 2.09
CA THR A 12 1.20 3.82 2.48
C THR A 12 2.12 4.20 3.63
N SER A 13 2.34 3.29 4.59
CA SER A 13 3.26 3.50 5.72
C SER A 13 4.71 3.60 5.25
N LEU A 14 5.12 2.74 4.31
CA LEU A 14 6.46 2.80 3.71
C LEU A 14 6.70 4.16 3.03
N ILE A 15 5.77 4.60 2.20
CA ILE A 15 5.91 5.86 1.48
C ILE A 15 5.91 7.06 2.43
N ARG A 16 5.03 7.09 3.43
CA ARG A 16 5.03 8.16 4.45
C ARG A 16 6.35 8.22 5.20
N HIS A 17 6.90 7.09 5.60
CA HIS A 17 8.19 7.02 6.28
C HIS A 17 9.34 7.46 5.35
N PHE A 18 9.35 7.00 4.10
CA PHE A 18 10.37 7.41 3.11
C PHE A 18 10.34 8.91 2.81
N LEU A 19 9.14 9.50 2.82
CA LEU A 19 8.92 10.92 2.52
C LEU A 19 8.87 11.81 3.78
N GLU A 20 9.09 11.28 4.98
CA GLU A 20 8.92 12.00 6.25
C GLU A 20 9.65 13.36 6.31
N LYS A 21 10.84 13.45 5.63
CA LYS A 21 11.65 14.67 5.57
C LYS A 21 11.62 15.38 4.21
N LYS A 22 10.65 15.02 3.36
CA LYS A 22 10.50 15.57 2.01
C LYS A 22 9.15 16.22 1.86
N GLU A 23 9.08 17.27 1.06
CA GLU A 23 7.80 17.83 0.65
C GLU A 23 7.15 16.91 -0.37
N TYR A 24 5.88 16.56 -0.14
CA TYR A 24 5.11 15.74 -1.07
C TYR A 24 3.63 16.10 -1.04
N PHE A 25 2.96 15.87 -2.15
CA PHE A 25 1.52 16.03 -2.30
C PHE A 25 0.87 14.64 -2.29
N TYR A 26 0.00 14.38 -1.30
CA TYR A 26 -0.68 13.10 -1.15
C TYR A 26 -2.16 13.24 -1.47
N VAL A 27 -2.64 12.37 -2.34
CA VAL A 27 -4.06 12.24 -2.69
C VAL A 27 -4.49 10.79 -2.70
N SER A 28 -5.76 10.55 -2.39
CA SER A 28 -6.41 9.24 -2.53
C SER A 28 -7.48 9.33 -3.62
N ALA A 29 -7.47 8.39 -4.55
CA ALA A 29 -8.48 8.29 -5.61
C ALA A 29 -9.89 8.00 -5.08
N LEU A 30 -10.03 7.61 -3.80
CA LEU A 30 -11.32 7.45 -3.14
C LEU A 30 -12.04 8.78 -2.88
N ASN A 31 -11.29 9.88 -2.70
CA ASN A 31 -11.81 11.14 -2.22
C ASN A 31 -11.49 12.34 -3.15
N THR A 32 -10.88 12.09 -4.31
CA THR A 32 -10.37 13.13 -5.18
C THR A 32 -10.76 12.82 -6.62
N THR A 33 -11.17 13.84 -7.36
CA THR A 33 -11.44 13.71 -8.79
C THR A 33 -10.24 14.16 -9.62
N PRO A 34 -10.11 13.74 -10.90
CA PRO A 34 -9.03 14.21 -11.77
C PRO A 34 -9.00 15.72 -11.96
N ASP A 35 -10.15 16.39 -11.88
CA ASP A 35 -10.27 17.84 -12.01
C ASP A 35 -9.66 18.60 -10.83
N ASP A 36 -9.64 17.96 -9.64
CA ASP A 36 -9.00 18.52 -8.45
C ASP A 36 -7.47 18.45 -8.51
N LEU A 37 -6.93 17.69 -9.47
CA LEU A 37 -5.52 17.33 -9.58
C LEU A 37 -4.78 18.06 -10.71
N GLU A 38 -5.12 19.32 -10.96
CA GLU A 38 -4.45 20.12 -11.98
C GLU A 38 -2.93 20.22 -11.70
N SER A 39 -2.13 19.87 -12.71
CA SER A 39 -0.67 19.84 -12.62
C SER A 39 -0.05 21.16 -12.15
N GLU A 40 -0.64 22.28 -12.54
CA GLU A 40 -0.14 23.63 -12.22
C GLU A 40 -0.25 23.97 -10.72
N LYS A 41 -1.15 23.30 -10.01
CA LYS A 41 -1.35 23.48 -8.57
C LYS A 41 -0.40 22.66 -7.70
N ILE A 42 0.34 21.71 -8.31
CA ILE A 42 1.25 20.82 -7.59
C ILE A 42 2.64 21.43 -7.60
N THR A 43 3.05 22.01 -6.47
CA THR A 43 4.38 22.59 -6.25
C THR A 43 5.37 21.63 -5.61
N ALA A 44 4.88 20.60 -4.93
CA ALA A 44 5.73 19.61 -4.28
C ALA A 44 6.49 18.74 -5.30
N PRO A 45 7.76 18.37 -5.01
CA PRO A 45 8.60 17.58 -5.92
C PRO A 45 8.16 16.10 -6.02
N VAL A 46 7.27 15.65 -5.16
CA VAL A 46 6.75 14.28 -5.15
C VAL A 46 5.23 14.31 -5.06
N ILE A 47 4.56 13.56 -5.92
CA ILE A 47 3.13 13.27 -5.81
C ILE A 47 2.91 11.79 -5.51
N VAL A 48 2.03 11.54 -4.55
CA VAL A 48 1.57 10.20 -4.19
C VAL A 48 0.08 10.09 -4.49
N LEU A 49 -0.29 9.26 -5.44
CA LEU A 49 -1.69 8.89 -5.74
C LEU A 49 -1.95 7.49 -5.17
N ASP A 50 -2.69 7.44 -4.09
CA ASP A 50 -3.08 6.21 -3.41
C ASP A 50 -4.48 5.74 -3.85
N ASP A 51 -4.81 4.50 -3.50
CA ASP A 51 -6.10 3.86 -3.77
C ASP A 51 -6.46 3.77 -5.26
N LEU A 52 -5.47 3.60 -6.12
CA LEU A 52 -5.66 3.55 -7.58
C LEU A 52 -6.66 2.46 -8.02
N TYR A 53 -6.85 1.42 -7.21
CA TYR A 53 -7.83 0.36 -7.44
C TYR A 53 -9.29 0.86 -7.44
N ALA A 54 -9.56 1.99 -6.79
CA ALA A 54 -10.90 2.58 -6.71
C ALA A 54 -11.37 3.18 -8.05
N ILE A 55 -10.45 3.40 -8.99
CA ILE A 55 -10.76 3.95 -10.31
C ILE A 55 -11.31 2.81 -11.20
N SER A 56 -12.61 2.57 -11.12
CA SER A 56 -13.31 1.50 -11.87
C SER A 56 -13.96 2.00 -13.17
N ASP A 57 -14.56 3.19 -13.14
CA ASP A 57 -15.24 3.79 -14.29
C ASP A 57 -14.27 4.13 -15.42
N ILE A 58 -14.68 3.84 -16.68
CA ILE A 58 -13.82 4.03 -17.87
C ILE A 58 -13.47 5.51 -18.10
N ARG A 59 -14.40 6.43 -17.85
CA ARG A 59 -14.18 7.87 -18.06
C ARG A 59 -13.20 8.41 -17.01
N LEU A 60 -13.31 7.90 -15.78
CA LEU A 60 -12.35 8.23 -14.73
C LEU A 60 -10.96 7.68 -15.06
N LYS A 61 -10.86 6.45 -15.58
CA LYS A 61 -9.57 5.89 -16.03
C LYS A 61 -8.90 6.76 -17.08
N ASP A 62 -9.64 7.23 -18.06
CA ASP A 62 -9.10 8.10 -19.12
C ASP A 62 -8.63 9.44 -18.56
N ALA A 63 -9.41 10.06 -17.67
CA ALA A 63 -9.06 11.33 -17.05
C ALA A 63 -7.84 11.19 -16.11
N TYR A 64 -7.78 10.14 -15.27
CA TYR A 64 -6.60 9.86 -14.44
C TYR A 64 -5.37 9.50 -15.27
N PHE A 65 -5.55 8.77 -16.37
CA PHE A 65 -4.46 8.45 -17.29
C PHE A 65 -3.80 9.73 -17.82
N GLN A 66 -4.61 10.66 -18.32
CA GLN A 66 -4.14 11.95 -18.82
C GLN A 66 -3.37 12.70 -17.73
N ARG A 67 -3.93 12.76 -16.53
CA ARG A 67 -3.32 13.45 -15.40
C ARG A 67 -1.99 12.83 -14.99
N ILE A 68 -1.94 11.51 -14.89
CA ILE A 68 -0.70 10.79 -14.56
C ILE A 68 0.35 10.99 -15.66
N GLN A 69 -0.06 10.98 -16.93
CA GLN A 69 0.85 11.24 -18.04
C GLN A 69 1.45 12.65 -17.96
N GLU A 70 0.64 13.68 -17.73
CA GLU A 70 1.11 15.05 -17.53
C GLU A 70 2.13 15.17 -16.40
N TRP A 71 1.88 14.51 -15.26
CA TRP A 71 2.85 14.48 -14.15
C TRP A 71 4.15 13.80 -14.53
N MET A 72 4.09 12.70 -15.27
CA MET A 72 5.28 11.96 -15.69
C MET A 72 6.09 12.66 -16.79
N GLU A 73 5.50 13.61 -17.49
CA GLU A 73 6.18 14.47 -18.47
C GLU A 73 6.98 15.61 -17.80
N ARG A 74 6.70 15.91 -16.54
CA ARG A 74 7.46 16.88 -15.76
C ARG A 74 8.78 16.28 -15.27
N ASN A 75 9.89 16.95 -15.55
CA ASN A 75 11.23 16.52 -15.11
C ASN A 75 11.50 16.80 -13.62
N ASP A 76 10.71 17.66 -12.99
CA ASP A 76 10.83 18.10 -11.61
C ASP A 76 9.92 17.34 -10.63
N LEU A 77 9.12 16.39 -11.13
CA LEU A 77 8.09 15.69 -10.35
C LEU A 77 8.31 14.18 -10.32
N TRP A 78 8.35 13.62 -9.13
CA TRP A 78 8.35 12.18 -8.91
C TRP A 78 6.94 11.67 -8.65
N VAL A 79 6.51 10.68 -9.41
CA VAL A 79 5.17 10.10 -9.30
C VAL A 79 5.24 8.76 -8.60
N VAL A 80 4.45 8.62 -7.52
CA VAL A 80 4.26 7.37 -6.77
C VAL A 80 2.80 6.99 -6.87
N LEU A 81 2.53 5.81 -7.40
CA LEU A 81 1.19 5.22 -7.52
C LEU A 81 1.07 4.06 -6.55
N ILE A 82 -0.02 4.01 -5.79
CA ILE A 82 -0.28 2.93 -4.82
C ILE A 82 -1.61 2.26 -5.14
N SER A 83 -1.63 0.93 -5.12
CA SER A 83 -2.82 0.13 -5.42
C SER A 83 -2.90 -1.13 -4.55
N ARG A 84 -4.08 -1.74 -4.48
CA ARG A 84 -4.26 -3.10 -3.95
C ARG A 84 -4.01 -4.17 -5.01
N ALA A 85 -4.05 -3.80 -6.29
CA ALA A 85 -3.93 -4.70 -7.42
C ALA A 85 -2.59 -4.52 -8.16
N PRO A 86 -2.11 -5.53 -8.88
CA PRO A 86 -0.99 -5.40 -9.80
C PRO A 86 -1.20 -4.28 -10.82
N PHE A 87 -0.15 -3.94 -11.55
CA PHE A 87 -0.15 -2.82 -12.49
C PHE A 87 -1.30 -2.94 -13.50
N PRO A 88 -2.22 -1.95 -13.56
CA PRO A 88 -3.45 -2.09 -14.33
C PRO A 88 -3.24 -1.93 -15.83
N ALA A 89 -4.03 -2.66 -16.61
CA ALA A 89 -3.92 -2.65 -18.07
C ALA A 89 -4.09 -1.25 -18.70
N TRP A 90 -4.91 -0.40 -18.12
CA TRP A 90 -5.15 0.94 -18.64
C TRP A 90 -3.95 1.91 -18.47
N LEU A 91 -2.93 1.56 -17.68
CA LEU A 91 -1.66 2.29 -17.54
C LEU A 91 -0.49 1.67 -18.32
N LEU A 92 -0.70 0.55 -19.02
CA LEU A 92 0.42 -0.18 -19.67
C LEU A 92 1.20 0.69 -20.65
N SER A 93 0.55 1.57 -21.40
CA SER A 93 1.24 2.48 -22.33
C SER A 93 2.21 3.44 -21.62
N LEU A 94 1.88 3.89 -20.42
CA LEU A 94 2.80 4.69 -19.59
C LEU A 94 3.99 3.85 -19.13
N ARG A 95 3.77 2.59 -18.76
CA ARG A 95 4.87 1.69 -18.38
C ARG A 95 5.81 1.39 -19.53
N MET A 96 5.32 1.38 -20.77
CA MET A 96 6.17 1.23 -21.96
C MET A 96 6.97 2.49 -22.27
N LYS A 97 6.40 3.67 -21.97
CA LYS A 97 7.05 4.97 -22.24
C LYS A 97 8.01 5.39 -21.12
N TYR A 98 7.72 5.04 -19.88
CA TYR A 98 8.47 5.46 -18.70
C TYR A 98 8.95 4.27 -17.88
N SER A 99 10.09 4.43 -17.22
CA SER A 99 10.59 3.42 -16.27
C SER A 99 9.85 3.51 -14.94
N PHE A 100 9.28 2.39 -14.51
CA PHE A 100 8.66 2.24 -13.20
C PHE A 100 9.50 1.35 -12.28
N VAL A 101 9.76 1.82 -11.06
CA VAL A 101 10.16 0.94 -9.96
C VAL A 101 8.89 0.26 -9.47
N MET A 102 8.87 -1.07 -9.53
CA MET A 102 7.76 -1.90 -9.08
C MET A 102 8.09 -2.46 -7.70
N ILE A 103 7.20 -2.27 -6.73
CA ILE A 103 7.31 -2.83 -5.38
C ILE A 103 6.03 -3.63 -5.15
N GLY A 104 6.18 -4.96 -5.14
CA GLY A 104 5.07 -5.90 -5.03
C GLY A 104 4.81 -6.34 -3.59
N GLU A 105 3.77 -7.14 -3.41
CA GLU A 105 3.38 -7.66 -2.10
C GLU A 105 4.52 -8.41 -1.40
N GLU A 106 5.30 -9.18 -2.14
CA GLU A 106 6.45 -9.94 -1.65
C GLU A 106 7.55 -9.07 -1.05
N ASP A 107 7.74 -7.85 -1.58
CA ASP A 107 8.74 -6.89 -1.08
C ASP A 107 8.35 -6.30 0.28
N PHE A 108 7.09 -6.40 0.67
CA PHE A 108 6.57 -5.93 1.95
C PHE A 108 6.54 -7.02 3.01
N CYS A 109 6.59 -8.29 2.61
CA CYS A 109 6.55 -9.40 3.57
C CYS A 109 7.85 -9.47 4.38
N LEU A 110 7.70 -9.54 5.68
CA LEU A 110 8.84 -9.69 6.60
C LEU A 110 9.43 -11.10 6.46
N THR A 111 10.74 -11.21 6.52
CA THR A 111 11.41 -12.51 6.69
C THR A 111 11.19 -13.04 8.10
N ARG A 112 11.58 -14.33 8.33
CA ARG A 112 11.53 -14.93 9.66
C ARG A 112 12.34 -14.11 10.68
N GLU A 113 13.56 -13.77 10.33
CA GLU A 113 14.47 -13.00 11.17
C GLU A 113 13.87 -11.62 11.51
N GLN A 114 13.28 -10.94 10.53
CA GLN A 114 12.62 -9.65 10.75
C GLN A 114 11.37 -9.77 11.62
N GLN A 115 10.64 -10.89 11.53
CA GLN A 115 9.51 -11.17 12.42
C GLN A 115 10.00 -11.34 13.86
N ASP A 116 11.06 -12.12 14.08
CA ASP A 116 11.62 -12.35 15.41
C ASP A 116 12.12 -11.04 16.03
N GLU A 117 12.88 -10.23 15.28
CA GLU A 117 13.31 -8.91 15.70
C GLU A 117 12.13 -7.97 16.06
N TYR A 118 11.05 -8.06 15.28
CA TYR A 118 9.84 -7.28 15.54
C TYR A 118 9.20 -7.68 16.87
N LEU A 119 9.04 -8.97 17.13
CA LEU A 119 8.45 -9.50 18.37
C LEU A 119 9.30 -9.15 19.59
N GLU A 120 10.63 -9.29 19.49
CA GLU A 120 11.58 -8.89 20.53
C GLU A 120 11.47 -7.40 20.88
N ARG A 121 11.37 -6.55 19.85
CA ARG A 121 11.20 -5.09 20.04
C ARG A 121 9.96 -4.72 20.85
N TYR A 122 8.90 -5.50 20.71
CA TYR A 122 7.67 -5.31 21.49
C TYR A 122 7.63 -6.12 22.79
N GLY A 123 8.73 -6.83 23.12
CA GLY A 123 8.86 -7.61 24.35
C GLY A 123 7.93 -8.81 24.42
N LEU A 124 7.43 -9.27 23.27
CA LEU A 124 6.53 -10.41 23.20
C LEU A 124 7.33 -11.71 23.21
N GLN A 125 7.17 -12.48 24.28
CA GLN A 125 7.73 -13.83 24.38
C GLN A 125 6.65 -14.87 24.04
N VAL A 126 6.88 -15.60 22.99
CA VAL A 126 5.99 -16.68 22.52
C VAL A 126 6.81 -17.97 22.28
N SER A 127 6.16 -19.11 22.34
CA SER A 127 6.83 -20.37 22.03
C SER A 127 7.13 -20.49 20.54
N GLU A 128 8.13 -21.29 20.18
CA GLU A 128 8.46 -21.58 18.79
C GLU A 128 7.26 -22.14 18.01
N GLU A 129 6.45 -22.99 18.65
CA GLU A 129 5.22 -23.51 18.07
C GLU A 129 4.20 -22.40 17.72
N GLN A 130 4.07 -21.37 18.59
CA GLN A 130 3.21 -20.23 18.32
C GLN A 130 3.74 -19.38 17.17
N LEU A 131 5.07 -19.20 17.11
CA LEU A 131 5.73 -18.50 16.00
C LEU A 131 5.51 -19.23 14.67
N GLU A 132 5.68 -20.53 14.63
CA GLU A 132 5.43 -21.34 13.44
C GLU A 132 3.98 -21.21 12.94
N LYS A 133 3.02 -21.30 13.87
CA LYS A 133 1.60 -21.13 13.53
C LYS A 133 1.29 -19.71 13.03
N ALA A 134 1.83 -18.69 13.70
CA ALA A 134 1.64 -17.30 13.29
C ALA A 134 2.25 -17.06 11.91
N TRP A 135 3.42 -17.62 11.63
CA TRP A 135 4.05 -17.57 10.31
C TRP A 135 3.21 -18.27 9.23
N ALA A 136 2.73 -19.47 9.50
CA ALA A 136 1.94 -20.25 8.55
C ALA A 136 0.66 -19.49 8.12
N VAL A 137 0.07 -18.73 9.04
CA VAL A 137 -1.14 -17.91 8.78
C VAL A 137 -0.78 -16.56 8.14
N GLY A 138 0.16 -15.82 8.73
CA GLY A 138 0.48 -14.46 8.35
C GLY A 138 1.43 -14.33 7.17
N ARG A 139 2.26 -15.33 6.92
CA ARG A 139 3.27 -15.36 5.84
C ARG A 139 4.12 -14.08 5.74
N GLY A 140 4.51 -13.53 6.89
CA GLY A 140 5.29 -12.29 6.94
C GLY A 140 4.48 -11.00 6.71
N ASN A 141 3.16 -11.06 6.63
CA ASN A 141 2.34 -9.84 6.48
C ASN A 141 2.46 -8.95 7.73
N PRO A 142 2.91 -7.68 7.58
CA PRO A 142 3.16 -6.79 8.71
C PRO A 142 1.92 -6.48 9.56
N MET A 143 0.74 -6.40 8.94
CA MET A 143 -0.50 -6.16 9.67
C MET A 143 -0.86 -7.36 10.55
N SER A 144 -0.76 -8.57 10.01
CA SER A 144 -1.04 -9.80 10.76
C SER A 144 -0.11 -9.94 11.96
N LEU A 145 1.18 -9.62 11.78
CA LEU A 145 2.16 -9.62 12.86
C LEU A 145 1.86 -8.56 13.92
N ARG A 146 1.51 -7.34 13.50
CA ARG A 146 1.12 -6.27 14.42
C ARG A 146 -0.10 -6.65 15.25
N ILE A 147 -1.12 -7.24 14.63
CA ILE A 147 -2.32 -7.70 15.34
C ILE A 147 -1.96 -8.83 16.31
N PHE A 148 -1.10 -9.77 15.91
CA PHE A 148 -0.62 -10.83 16.78
C PHE A 148 0.07 -10.28 18.05
N VAL A 149 0.88 -9.22 17.90
CA VAL A 149 1.47 -8.51 19.05
C VAL A 149 0.42 -7.84 19.91
N MET A 150 -0.58 -7.14 19.32
CA MET A 150 -1.66 -6.48 20.04
C MET A 150 -2.51 -7.47 20.86
N GLU A 151 -2.67 -8.68 20.37
CA GLU A 151 -3.38 -9.78 21.04
C GLU A 151 -2.47 -10.62 21.98
N ASN A 152 -1.30 -10.08 22.34
CA ASN A 152 -0.33 -10.70 23.25
C ASN A 152 0.06 -12.14 22.83
N GLY A 153 0.23 -12.40 21.53
CA GLY A 153 0.60 -13.70 21.00
C GLY A 153 -0.55 -14.71 20.93
N ASN A 154 -1.78 -14.30 21.19
CA ASN A 154 -2.95 -15.16 21.03
C ASN A 154 -3.37 -15.23 19.56
N LEU A 155 -3.03 -16.32 18.89
CA LEU A 155 -3.28 -16.50 17.46
C LEU A 155 -4.78 -16.50 17.10
N GLU A 156 -5.63 -17.13 17.92
CA GLU A 156 -7.07 -17.17 17.64
C GLU A 156 -7.71 -15.78 17.75
N ALA A 157 -7.31 -15.01 18.75
CA ALA A 157 -7.75 -13.62 18.90
C ALA A 157 -7.25 -12.77 17.72
N ALA A 158 -5.97 -12.92 17.36
CA ALA A 158 -5.39 -12.21 16.22
C ALA A 158 -6.13 -12.54 14.92
N MET A 159 -6.42 -13.79 14.65
CA MET A 159 -7.19 -14.20 13.46
C MET A 159 -8.59 -13.58 13.44
N ARG A 160 -9.30 -13.57 14.57
CA ARG A 160 -10.62 -12.90 14.66
C ARG A 160 -10.50 -11.41 14.37
N THR A 161 -9.52 -10.75 14.95
CA THR A 161 -9.29 -9.31 14.74
C THR A 161 -8.95 -8.99 13.28
N VAL A 162 -8.09 -9.80 12.64
CA VAL A 162 -7.79 -9.68 11.19
C VAL A 162 -9.06 -9.84 10.37
N TRP A 163 -9.87 -10.86 10.68
CA TRP A 163 -11.09 -11.13 9.95
C TRP A 163 -12.10 -9.98 10.07
N THR A 164 -12.35 -9.50 11.27
CA THR A 164 -13.23 -8.34 11.52
C THR A 164 -12.75 -7.09 10.78
N TYR A 165 -11.43 -6.87 10.76
CA TYR A 165 -10.85 -5.76 9.99
C TYR A 165 -11.10 -5.91 8.49
N LEU A 166 -10.92 -7.10 7.92
CA LEU A 166 -11.16 -7.35 6.51
C LEU A 166 -12.64 -7.20 6.15
N GLU A 167 -13.56 -7.70 6.98
CA GLU A 167 -15.00 -7.52 6.80
C GLU A 167 -15.35 -6.04 6.71
N SER A 168 -14.96 -5.25 7.71
CA SER A 168 -15.35 -3.84 7.82
C SER A 168 -14.65 -2.89 6.83
N HIS A 169 -13.46 -3.23 6.34
CA HIS A 169 -12.65 -2.32 5.53
C HIS A 169 -12.38 -2.79 4.10
N VAL A 170 -12.73 -4.01 3.79
CA VAL A 170 -12.51 -4.59 2.46
C VAL A 170 -13.83 -5.05 1.85
N TYR A 171 -14.61 -5.88 2.56
CA TYR A 171 -15.84 -6.45 2.01
C TYR A 171 -17.01 -5.45 1.98
N ASP A 172 -17.19 -4.62 3.01
CA ASP A 172 -18.24 -3.59 3.04
C ASP A 172 -18.06 -2.49 1.96
N GLN A 173 -16.95 -2.49 1.25
CA GLN A 173 -16.68 -1.58 0.13
C GLN A 173 -16.99 -2.20 -1.25
N TRP A 174 -17.50 -3.43 -1.28
CA TRP A 174 -17.79 -4.16 -2.54
C TRP A 174 -19.27 -4.17 -2.92
N ASP A 175 -20.14 -3.63 -2.07
CA ASP A 175 -21.56 -3.34 -2.35
C ASP A 175 -21.68 -1.90 -2.91
#